data_f56e269724651785c84f7091e367e5e9
#
_entry.id   f56e269724651785c84f7091e367e5e9
#
_cell.length_a   1.000
_cell.length_b   1.000
_cell.length_c   1.000
_cell.angle_alpha   90.00
_cell.angle_beta   90.00
_cell.angle_gamma   90.00
#
_symmetry.space_group_name_H-M   'P 1'
#
loop_
_entity.id
_entity.type
_entity.pdbx_description
1 polymer ?
#
loop_
_entity_poly.entity_id
_entity_poly.type
_entity_poly.pdbx_seq_one_letter_code
_entity_poly.pdbx_strand_id
1 'polypeptide(L)'
;MRLKALVGGGTLSNRRQIIRGLLAVGAFGATSRLWTGCTPTTSPTTGDSPAANPDASSVLAMGFIYVGPKDDFGYNQAHFQGKEGLKGMAEVKTIDQAGVPETTEVQEVMQTMIDQDKVTALFPTSFGYFDPHILKLAASYPQVQFFHCGGLYQEGKHPKNVGSYFGYIDEAQYIAGIVAGHMTQSGKLGFVAAKPIPQVLRNINSFTLGARSIKPTITTQVIFTGDWSLPVKEAEATNSLVDQGIDVVTCHVDSPKVVIETAEKRGIFSSGYHANQSSLAPKGYLTGAEWDWTTVYTEYARLIQAGKTLMNDGIPHLLRGGYREGFVKLSDYGPAVSPEAKKAADKAKARLQDGSLIIYTAGLKDNTGKVVVPKDYGQTAIELESMDWLVEGVIGKIA
;
A
#
# COMPACT_ATOMS: atom_id res chain seq x y z
N MET A 1 -11.11 30.23 21.48
CA MET A 1 -11.55 29.34 22.56
C MET A 1 -10.51 28.25 22.73
N ARG A 2 -9.73 28.29 23.82
CA ARG A 2 -8.56 27.44 24.03
C ARG A 2 -9.01 26.10 24.62
N LEU A 3 -8.65 24.97 24.00
CA LEU A 3 -8.74 23.64 24.65
C LEU A 3 -7.36 23.23 25.14
N LYS A 4 -7.30 23.00 26.46
CA LYS A 4 -6.10 22.54 27.17
C LYS A 4 -5.85 21.06 26.91
N ALA A 5 -4.62 20.73 26.59
CA ALA A 5 -4.09 19.35 26.59
C ALA A 5 -3.94 18.84 28.03
N LEU A 6 -4.43 17.63 28.28
CA LEU A 6 -4.12 16.84 29.48
C LEU A 6 -3.05 15.82 29.10
N VAL A 7 -1.86 16.03 29.65
CA VAL A 7 -0.73 15.10 29.64
C VAL A 7 -0.91 14.13 30.79
N GLY A 8 -1.13 12.86 30.49
CA GLY A 8 -1.05 11.76 31.46
C GLY A 8 0.22 10.96 31.20
N GLY A 9 1.18 11.06 32.12
CA GLY A 9 2.42 10.28 32.09
C GLY A 9 2.16 8.82 32.43
N GLY A 10 2.60 7.91 31.56
CA GLY A 10 2.66 6.47 31.76
C GLY A 10 4.08 5.99 31.50
N THR A 11 4.67 5.41 32.51
CA THR A 11 6.02 4.89 32.63
C THR A 11 6.36 3.85 31.56
N LEU A 12 7.48 4.05 30.89
CA LEU A 12 8.13 3.09 29.98
C LEU A 12 8.60 1.87 30.78
N SER A 13 7.99 0.72 30.56
CA SER A 13 8.48 -0.58 31.01
C SER A 13 9.35 -1.21 29.93
N ASN A 14 10.60 -1.42 30.27
CA ASN A 14 11.64 -2.09 29.50
C ASN A 14 11.25 -3.56 29.23
N ARG A 15 11.02 -3.93 27.96
CA ARG A 15 10.95 -5.32 27.51
C ARG A 15 12.12 -5.67 26.59
N ARG A 16 13.30 -5.76 27.19
CA ARG A 16 14.38 -6.62 26.72
C ARG A 16 14.55 -7.72 27.77
N GLN A 17 14.13 -8.92 27.44
CA GLN A 17 14.60 -10.22 27.90
C GLN A 17 13.48 -11.23 27.70
N ILE A 18 13.71 -12.18 26.83
CA ILE A 18 13.45 -13.61 26.98
C ILE A 18 13.64 -14.23 25.58
N ILE A 19 14.89 -14.56 25.30
CA ILE A 19 15.25 -15.71 24.47
C ILE A 19 16.47 -16.31 25.14
N ARG A 20 16.30 -17.42 25.88
CA ARG A 20 17.32 -18.45 26.10
C ARG A 20 16.74 -19.58 26.95
N GLY A 21 16.85 -20.79 26.39
CA GLY A 21 16.95 -22.03 27.18
C GLY A 21 15.65 -22.82 27.27
N LEU A 22 15.58 -24.00 26.62
CA LEU A 22 15.96 -25.23 27.27
C LEU A 22 15.73 -26.40 26.33
N LEU A 23 16.83 -27.01 25.95
CA LEU A 23 16.92 -28.41 25.59
C LEU A 23 17.09 -29.20 26.90
N ALA A 24 16.26 -30.20 27.15
CA ALA A 24 16.58 -31.29 28.05
C ALA A 24 15.88 -32.55 27.61
N VAL A 25 16.71 -33.51 27.26
CA VAL A 25 16.44 -34.92 27.02
C VAL A 25 16.20 -35.61 28.36
N GLY A 26 15.25 -36.58 28.42
CA GLY A 26 15.08 -37.46 29.56
C GLY A 26 14.23 -38.68 29.20
N ALA A 27 14.88 -39.79 28.94
CA ALA A 27 14.32 -41.11 28.72
C ALA A 27 14.13 -41.87 30.06
N PHE A 28 13.44 -43.05 29.98
CA PHE A 28 13.18 -44.11 30.95
C PHE A 28 11.79 -44.00 31.64
N GLY A 29 10.99 -45.03 31.69
CA GLY A 29 11.15 -46.44 31.61
C GLY A 29 9.78 -47.19 31.73
N ALA A 30 9.76 -48.33 31.17
CA ALA A 30 8.63 -49.29 31.16
C ALA A 30 8.36 -49.94 32.50
N THR A 31 7.08 -50.17 32.83
CA THR A 31 6.68 -51.39 33.57
C THR A 31 5.24 -51.81 33.25
N SER A 32 5.14 -52.99 32.76
CA SER A 32 3.96 -53.80 32.53
C SER A 32 3.25 -54.21 33.83
N ARG A 33 1.93 -54.22 33.89
CA ARG A 33 1.16 -55.26 34.60
C ARG A 33 -0.20 -55.54 33.94
N LEU A 34 -0.35 -56.74 33.51
CA LEU A 34 -1.59 -57.42 33.11
C LEU A 34 -2.54 -57.54 34.29
N TRP A 35 -3.83 -57.30 34.07
CA TRP A 35 -4.89 -58.06 34.78
C TRP A 35 -6.13 -58.16 33.88
N THR A 36 -6.53 -59.42 33.71
CA THR A 36 -7.70 -59.93 33.03
C THR A 36 -8.96 -59.74 33.88
N GLY A 37 -10.10 -59.50 33.24
CA GLY A 37 -11.41 -59.50 33.91
C GLY A 37 -12.57 -59.33 32.92
N CYS A 38 -13.41 -60.35 32.85
CA CYS A 38 -14.49 -60.68 31.91
C CYS A 38 -15.58 -59.63 31.68
N THR A 39 -16.14 -59.73 30.46
CA THR A 39 -17.37 -59.13 29.90
C THR A 39 -18.64 -59.44 30.72
N PRO A 40 -19.80 -58.68 30.57
CA PRO A 40 -20.66 -58.91 29.41
C PRO A 40 -21.30 -57.70 28.74
N THR A 41 -21.55 -57.91 27.47
CA THR A 41 -22.45 -57.37 26.46
C THR A 41 -23.64 -56.52 26.93
N THR A 42 -23.74 -55.30 26.37
CA THR A 42 -24.98 -54.75 25.80
C THR A 42 -24.59 -53.61 24.82
N SER A 43 -24.92 -53.77 23.55
CA SER A 43 -24.98 -52.68 22.59
C SER A 43 -26.21 -51.82 22.82
N PRO A 44 -26.13 -50.53 22.60
CA PRO A 44 -26.99 -49.96 21.59
C PRO A 44 -26.36 -48.92 20.69
N THR A 45 -26.76 -49.02 19.46
CA THR A 45 -27.08 -47.99 18.50
C THR A 45 -26.01 -46.91 18.19
N THR A 46 -25.35 -47.15 17.10
CA THR A 46 -24.66 -46.22 16.23
C THR A 46 -25.53 -45.01 15.91
N GLY A 47 -25.12 -43.86 16.43
CA GLY A 47 -25.44 -42.57 15.87
C GLY A 47 -24.29 -42.21 14.96
N ASP A 48 -24.38 -42.51 13.67
CA ASP A 48 -23.53 -41.96 12.63
C ASP A 48 -23.74 -40.45 12.57
N SER A 49 -22.86 -39.72 13.20
CA SER A 49 -22.61 -38.33 12.75
C SER A 49 -21.89 -38.42 11.40
N PRO A 50 -22.44 -37.81 10.35
CA PRO A 50 -21.73 -37.80 9.09
C PRO A 50 -20.36 -37.14 9.31
N ALA A 51 -19.31 -37.89 9.09
CA ALA A 51 -17.98 -37.35 8.94
C ALA A 51 -18.06 -36.26 7.85
N ALA A 52 -17.70 -35.04 8.20
CA ALA A 52 -17.55 -33.97 7.25
C ALA A 52 -16.61 -34.47 6.15
N ASN A 53 -17.12 -34.51 4.93
CA ASN A 53 -16.39 -34.91 3.74
C ASN A 53 -15.26 -33.86 3.54
N PRO A 54 -13.96 -34.22 3.53
CA PRO A 54 -12.87 -33.27 3.37
C PRO A 54 -12.68 -32.81 1.92
N ASP A 55 -13.58 -33.16 0.99
CA ASP A 55 -13.47 -32.94 -0.45
C ASP A 55 -14.50 -31.99 -1.05
N ALA A 56 -14.87 -30.94 -0.34
CA ALA A 56 -15.43 -29.77 -1.02
C ALA A 56 -14.40 -28.67 -0.92
N SER A 57 -13.49 -28.58 -1.89
CA SER A 57 -12.68 -27.36 -2.07
C SER A 57 -13.67 -26.20 -2.30
N SER A 58 -13.96 -25.48 -1.22
CA SER A 58 -14.89 -24.37 -1.28
C SER A 58 -14.22 -23.23 -2.06
N VAL A 59 -14.83 -22.87 -3.18
CA VAL A 59 -14.38 -21.73 -4.00
C VAL A 59 -14.24 -20.49 -3.12
N LEU A 60 -13.03 -19.93 -3.02
CA LEU A 60 -12.77 -18.70 -2.30
C LEU A 60 -13.44 -17.54 -3.01
N ALA A 61 -14.42 -16.91 -2.37
CA ALA A 61 -15.09 -15.72 -2.88
C ALA A 61 -14.44 -14.46 -2.29
N MET A 62 -13.84 -13.63 -3.15
CA MET A 62 -13.19 -12.37 -2.81
C MET A 62 -13.96 -11.18 -3.37
N GLY A 63 -14.31 -10.20 -2.54
CA GLY A 63 -15.06 -9.00 -2.89
C GLY A 63 -14.17 -7.75 -2.90
N PHE A 64 -14.31 -6.91 -3.91
CA PHE A 64 -13.53 -5.68 -4.07
C PHE A 64 -14.47 -4.48 -4.21
N ILE A 65 -14.18 -3.38 -3.51
CA ILE A 65 -15.02 -2.19 -3.53
C ILE A 65 -14.15 -0.97 -3.81
N TYR A 66 -14.50 -0.21 -4.85
CA TYR A 66 -13.77 0.97 -5.29
C TYR A 66 -14.62 2.23 -5.12
N VAL A 67 -13.99 3.32 -4.66
CA VAL A 67 -14.67 4.60 -4.46
C VAL A 67 -14.98 5.33 -5.78
N GLY A 68 -14.18 5.10 -6.80
CA GLY A 68 -14.31 5.70 -8.13
C GLY A 68 -14.43 4.68 -9.25
N PRO A 69 -14.39 5.15 -10.51
CA PRO A 69 -14.46 4.31 -11.70
C PRO A 69 -13.18 3.48 -11.87
N LYS A 70 -13.33 2.31 -12.52
CA LYS A 70 -12.23 1.35 -12.75
C LYS A 70 -11.22 1.79 -13.82
N ASP A 71 -11.51 2.87 -14.53
CA ASP A 71 -10.74 3.45 -15.63
C ASP A 71 -10.30 4.89 -15.35
N ASP A 72 -10.10 5.21 -14.07
CA ASP A 72 -9.66 6.53 -13.61
C ASP A 72 -8.20 6.86 -13.95
N PHE A 73 -7.49 5.95 -14.59
CA PHE A 73 -6.04 6.02 -14.82
C PHE A 73 -5.22 6.22 -13.54
N GLY A 74 -5.76 5.80 -12.39
CA GLY A 74 -5.16 6.06 -11.09
C GLY A 74 -5.44 4.99 -10.06
N TYR A 75 -5.88 5.45 -8.88
CA TYR A 75 -6.03 4.62 -7.69
C TYR A 75 -6.98 3.43 -7.88
N ASN A 76 -8.20 3.69 -8.38
CA ASN A 76 -9.19 2.64 -8.54
C ASN A 76 -8.84 1.67 -9.68
N GLN A 77 -8.27 2.18 -10.76
CA GLN A 77 -7.77 1.33 -11.86
C GLN A 77 -6.66 0.39 -11.38
N ALA A 78 -5.73 0.85 -10.54
CA ALA A 78 -4.67 0.00 -10.01
C ALA A 78 -5.23 -1.17 -9.18
N HIS A 79 -6.22 -0.92 -8.32
CA HIS A 79 -6.91 -1.96 -7.57
C HIS A 79 -7.70 -2.92 -8.47
N PHE A 80 -8.40 -2.37 -9.46
CA PHE A 80 -9.12 -3.19 -10.44
C PHE A 80 -8.17 -4.10 -11.23
N GLN A 81 -7.04 -3.58 -11.70
CA GLN A 81 -6.01 -4.39 -12.37
C GLN A 81 -5.45 -5.47 -11.46
N GLY A 82 -5.24 -5.18 -10.18
CA GLY A 82 -4.84 -6.16 -9.18
C GLY A 82 -5.84 -7.31 -9.04
N LYS A 83 -7.14 -6.98 -8.98
CA LYS A 83 -8.21 -7.99 -8.97
C LYS A 83 -8.25 -8.80 -10.27
N GLU A 84 -8.08 -8.15 -11.43
CA GLU A 84 -8.02 -8.83 -12.72
C GLU A 84 -6.86 -9.82 -12.81
N GLY A 85 -5.74 -9.57 -12.12
CA GLY A 85 -4.62 -10.49 -12.00
C GLY A 85 -4.95 -11.82 -11.31
N LEU A 86 -6.07 -11.89 -10.59
CA LEU A 86 -6.55 -13.15 -10.00
C LEU A 86 -7.30 -14.04 -11.00
N LYS A 87 -7.61 -13.55 -12.20
CA LYS A 87 -8.25 -14.36 -13.24
C LYS A 87 -7.40 -15.57 -13.59
N GLY A 88 -8.01 -16.73 -13.53
CA GLY A 88 -7.33 -18.00 -13.82
C GLY A 88 -6.71 -18.68 -12.59
N MET A 89 -6.76 -18.07 -11.41
CA MET A 89 -6.45 -18.80 -10.18
C MET A 89 -7.55 -19.86 -9.92
N ALA A 90 -7.11 -21.11 -9.74
CA ALA A 90 -8.02 -22.20 -9.44
C ALA A 90 -8.80 -21.91 -8.15
N GLU A 91 -10.11 -22.15 -8.18
CA GLU A 91 -10.99 -22.05 -7.01
C GLU A 91 -11.04 -20.65 -6.37
N VAL A 92 -10.80 -19.60 -7.15
CA VAL A 92 -10.98 -18.19 -6.76
C VAL A 92 -12.08 -17.57 -7.62
N LYS A 93 -13.10 -17.03 -6.96
CA LYS A 93 -14.16 -16.21 -7.58
C LYS A 93 -13.99 -14.78 -7.09
N THR A 94 -13.98 -13.81 -7.99
CA THR A 94 -13.92 -12.39 -7.63
C THR A 94 -15.21 -11.67 -8.00
N ILE A 95 -15.67 -10.79 -7.11
CA ILE A 95 -16.81 -9.89 -7.30
C ILE A 95 -16.31 -8.48 -7.05
N ASP A 96 -16.79 -7.50 -7.81
CA ASP A 96 -16.40 -6.11 -7.58
C ASP A 96 -17.54 -5.11 -7.80
N GLN A 97 -17.50 -4.01 -7.04
CA GLN A 97 -18.41 -2.88 -7.13
C GLN A 97 -17.59 -1.59 -7.19
N ALA A 98 -17.85 -0.73 -8.18
CA ALA A 98 -17.19 0.55 -8.35
C ALA A 98 -18.16 1.72 -8.13
N GLY A 99 -17.61 2.92 -7.86
CA GLY A 99 -18.38 4.12 -7.65
C GLY A 99 -19.15 4.13 -6.32
N VAL A 100 -18.63 3.46 -5.29
CA VAL A 100 -19.25 3.41 -3.96
C VAL A 100 -18.68 4.53 -3.11
N PRO A 101 -19.50 5.50 -2.63
CA PRO A 101 -19.00 6.60 -1.84
C PRO A 101 -18.58 6.17 -0.42
N GLU A 102 -17.75 6.99 0.25
CA GLU A 102 -17.31 6.81 1.64
C GLU A 102 -18.44 7.19 2.64
N THR A 103 -19.60 6.57 2.46
CA THR A 103 -20.80 6.77 3.29
C THR A 103 -21.33 5.43 3.79
N THR A 104 -22.51 5.41 4.43
CA THR A 104 -23.15 4.17 4.85
C THR A 104 -23.47 3.22 3.71
N GLU A 105 -23.50 3.69 2.47
CA GLU A 105 -23.71 2.88 1.26
C GLU A 105 -22.67 1.77 1.13
N VAL A 106 -21.40 2.04 1.50
CA VAL A 106 -20.37 0.99 1.46
C VAL A 106 -20.66 -0.17 2.41
N GLN A 107 -21.34 0.08 3.54
CA GLN A 107 -21.76 -0.99 4.45
C GLN A 107 -22.81 -1.88 3.80
N GLU A 108 -23.78 -1.29 3.08
CA GLU A 108 -24.83 -2.01 2.36
C GLU A 108 -24.23 -2.88 1.24
N VAL A 109 -23.26 -2.34 0.50
CA VAL A 109 -22.52 -3.07 -0.54
C VAL A 109 -21.74 -4.24 0.06
N MET A 110 -20.96 -4.02 1.13
CA MET A 110 -20.24 -5.09 1.83
C MET A 110 -21.18 -6.17 2.33
N GLN A 111 -22.30 -5.80 2.95
CA GLN A 111 -23.31 -6.73 3.45
C GLN A 111 -23.93 -7.55 2.32
N THR A 112 -24.25 -6.91 1.19
CA THR A 112 -24.78 -7.61 0.01
C THR A 112 -23.80 -8.64 -0.52
N MET A 113 -22.51 -8.29 -0.64
CA MET A 113 -21.47 -9.23 -1.07
C MET A 113 -21.33 -10.42 -0.10
N ILE A 114 -21.44 -10.20 1.21
CA ILE A 114 -21.37 -11.27 2.21
C ILE A 114 -22.62 -12.16 2.12
N ASP A 115 -23.80 -11.56 2.19
CA ASP A 115 -25.06 -12.30 2.36
C ASP A 115 -25.53 -12.99 1.07
N GLN A 116 -25.35 -12.33 -0.09
CA GLN A 116 -25.83 -12.84 -1.37
C GLN A 116 -24.74 -13.54 -2.16
N ASP A 117 -23.56 -12.93 -2.30
CA ASP A 117 -22.46 -13.46 -3.11
C ASP A 117 -21.55 -14.44 -2.34
N LYS A 118 -21.76 -14.59 -1.02
CA LYS A 118 -21.01 -15.49 -0.12
C LYS A 118 -19.51 -15.14 -0.05
N VAL A 119 -19.19 -13.86 -0.13
CA VAL A 119 -17.82 -13.37 -0.01
C VAL A 119 -17.30 -13.63 1.41
N THR A 120 -16.11 -14.20 1.51
CA THR A 120 -15.42 -14.50 2.77
C THR A 120 -14.18 -13.64 3.01
N ALA A 121 -13.70 -12.94 1.97
CA ALA A 121 -12.58 -12.01 2.03
C ALA A 121 -12.94 -10.72 1.27
N LEU A 122 -13.04 -9.60 1.97
CA LEU A 122 -13.42 -8.30 1.43
C LEU A 122 -12.22 -7.34 1.37
N PHE A 123 -12.12 -6.64 0.25
CA PHE A 123 -11.11 -5.62 -0.04
C PHE A 123 -11.79 -4.28 -0.34
N PRO A 124 -12.30 -3.57 0.67
CA PRO A 124 -12.78 -2.20 0.51
C PRO A 124 -11.57 -1.26 0.47
N THR A 125 -11.28 -0.70 -0.72
CA THR A 125 -9.96 -0.13 -1.01
C THR A 125 -9.79 1.31 -0.55
N SER A 126 -10.87 2.12 -0.44
CA SER A 126 -10.76 3.52 -0.11
C SER A 126 -10.39 3.77 1.35
N PHE A 127 -9.56 4.80 1.58
CA PHE A 127 -9.08 5.16 2.91
C PHE A 127 -10.22 5.43 3.91
N GLY A 128 -11.26 6.16 3.51
CA GLY A 128 -12.39 6.50 4.36
C GLY A 128 -13.36 5.34 4.66
N TYR A 129 -13.17 4.18 4.03
CA TYR A 129 -13.98 3.00 4.36
C TYR A 129 -13.62 2.37 5.71
N PHE A 130 -12.42 2.64 6.26
CA PHE A 130 -11.91 1.94 7.43
C PHE A 130 -12.77 2.17 8.68
N ASP A 131 -12.87 3.42 9.11
CA ASP A 131 -13.63 3.84 10.28
C ASP A 131 -14.69 4.89 9.87
N PRO A 132 -15.99 4.64 10.12
CA PRO A 132 -16.52 3.55 10.96
C PRO A 132 -16.94 2.29 10.19
N HIS A 133 -16.87 2.27 8.85
CA HIS A 133 -17.64 1.34 8.02
C HIS A 133 -17.15 -0.11 8.14
N ILE A 134 -15.87 -0.36 7.88
CA ILE A 134 -15.26 -1.70 8.01
C ILE A 134 -15.33 -2.17 9.46
N LEU A 135 -14.93 -1.32 10.42
CA LEU A 135 -14.87 -1.71 11.83
C LEU A 135 -16.22 -2.13 12.38
N LYS A 136 -17.28 -1.41 12.00
CA LYS A 136 -18.65 -1.73 12.40
C LYS A 136 -19.12 -3.05 11.80
N LEU A 137 -18.87 -3.27 10.51
CA LEU A 137 -19.35 -4.47 9.83
C LEU A 137 -18.55 -5.70 10.23
N ALA A 138 -17.24 -5.59 10.42
CA ALA A 138 -16.37 -6.66 10.87
C ALA A 138 -16.82 -7.25 12.22
N ALA A 139 -17.31 -6.40 13.14
CA ALA A 139 -17.85 -6.86 14.40
C ALA A 139 -19.13 -7.71 14.23
N SER A 140 -19.93 -7.45 13.18
CA SER A 140 -21.17 -8.18 12.89
C SER A 140 -20.93 -9.48 12.09
N TYR A 141 -19.82 -9.58 11.38
CA TYR A 141 -19.46 -10.73 10.53
C TYR A 141 -18.08 -11.31 10.91
N PRO A 142 -17.92 -11.89 12.11
CA PRO A 142 -16.63 -12.34 12.63
C PRO A 142 -15.96 -13.45 11.81
N GLN A 143 -16.70 -14.14 10.93
CA GLN A 143 -16.21 -15.19 10.03
C GLN A 143 -15.67 -14.65 8.69
N VAL A 144 -15.92 -13.38 8.37
CA VAL A 144 -15.45 -12.72 7.15
C VAL A 144 -14.19 -11.92 7.45
N GLN A 145 -13.23 -11.97 6.56
CA GLN A 145 -11.97 -11.23 6.66
C GLN A 145 -12.07 -9.91 5.87
N PHE A 146 -11.68 -8.82 6.48
CA PHE A 146 -11.69 -7.49 5.89
C PHE A 146 -10.26 -6.97 5.74
N PHE A 147 -9.83 -6.71 4.51
CA PHE A 147 -8.49 -6.23 4.17
C PHE A 147 -8.57 -4.80 3.62
N HIS A 148 -8.12 -3.83 4.40
CA HIS A 148 -8.17 -2.41 4.04
C HIS A 148 -6.83 -1.93 3.48
N CYS A 149 -6.86 -1.14 2.41
CA CYS A 149 -5.67 -0.46 1.88
C CYS A 149 -5.44 0.86 2.62
N GLY A 150 -4.35 0.96 3.38
CA GLY A 150 -4.03 2.20 4.11
C GLY A 150 -3.33 2.02 5.45
N GLY A 151 -3.21 0.79 5.95
CA GLY A 151 -2.37 0.50 7.10
C GLY A 151 -2.84 0.99 8.45
N LEU A 152 -4.13 1.07 8.67
CA LEU A 152 -4.71 1.67 9.87
C LEU A 152 -4.98 0.69 11.02
N TYR A 153 -4.75 -0.61 10.83
CA TYR A 153 -4.98 -1.60 11.88
C TYR A 153 -4.14 -1.33 13.12
N GLN A 154 -4.77 -1.46 14.29
CA GLN A 154 -4.12 -1.37 15.61
C GLN A 154 -4.50 -2.59 16.44
N GLU A 155 -3.48 -3.36 16.84
CA GLU A 155 -3.65 -4.54 17.67
C GLU A 155 -4.29 -4.20 19.02
N GLY A 156 -5.20 -5.07 19.47
CA GLY A 156 -5.92 -4.88 20.74
C GLY A 156 -7.02 -3.81 20.71
N LYS A 157 -7.15 -3.05 19.63
CA LYS A 157 -8.18 -2.03 19.44
C LYS A 157 -9.21 -2.42 18.40
N HIS A 158 -8.77 -3.03 17.32
CA HIS A 158 -9.65 -3.37 16.20
C HIS A 158 -10.00 -4.87 16.20
N PRO A 159 -11.13 -5.27 15.52
CA PRO A 159 -11.53 -6.67 15.43
C PRO A 159 -10.45 -7.55 14.81
N LYS A 160 -10.33 -8.80 15.28
CA LYS A 160 -9.33 -9.76 14.79
C LYS A 160 -9.50 -10.20 13.33
N ASN A 161 -10.66 -10.00 12.75
CA ASN A 161 -10.94 -10.27 11.34
C ASN A 161 -10.69 -9.07 10.42
N VAL A 162 -10.04 -8.01 10.93
CA VAL A 162 -9.62 -6.84 10.15
C VAL A 162 -8.11 -6.86 9.97
N GLY A 163 -7.66 -6.64 8.75
CA GLY A 163 -6.26 -6.43 8.39
C GLY A 163 -6.09 -5.21 7.50
N SER A 164 -4.87 -4.76 7.37
CA SER A 164 -4.49 -3.67 6.48
C SER A 164 -3.29 -4.06 5.65
N TYR A 165 -3.28 -3.69 4.39
CA TYR A 165 -2.11 -3.77 3.53
C TYR A 165 -1.76 -2.41 2.96
N PHE A 166 -0.48 -2.20 2.68
CA PHE A 166 -0.02 -0.99 2.04
C PHE A 166 1.36 -1.17 1.42
N GLY A 167 1.66 -0.39 0.36
CA GLY A 167 2.94 -0.44 -0.33
C GLY A 167 3.78 0.82 -0.09
N TYR A 168 5.09 0.66 -0.21
CA TYR A 168 6.06 1.75 -0.16
C TYR A 168 6.32 2.30 -1.57
N ILE A 169 5.31 2.95 -2.17
CA ILE A 169 5.37 3.47 -3.55
C ILE A 169 6.36 4.62 -3.70
N ASP A 170 6.77 5.23 -2.61
CA ASP A 170 7.83 6.22 -2.56
C ASP A 170 9.18 5.66 -3.06
N GLU A 171 9.42 4.35 -2.98
CA GLU A 171 10.57 3.70 -3.62
C GLU A 171 10.53 3.84 -5.15
N ALA A 172 9.37 3.58 -5.76
CA ALA A 172 9.18 3.77 -7.20
C ALA A 172 9.22 5.27 -7.57
N GLN A 173 8.72 6.16 -6.71
CA GLN A 173 8.85 7.61 -6.88
C GLN A 173 10.30 8.08 -6.84
N TYR A 174 11.15 7.48 -6.00
CA TYR A 174 12.58 7.75 -5.99
C TYR A 174 13.23 7.43 -7.34
N ILE A 175 12.91 6.25 -7.90
CA ILE A 175 13.42 5.84 -9.22
C ILE A 175 12.90 6.77 -10.32
N ALA A 176 11.60 7.12 -10.28
CA ALA A 176 11.00 8.09 -11.21
C ALA A 176 11.69 9.47 -11.11
N GLY A 177 12.08 9.88 -9.91
CA GLY A 177 12.88 11.06 -9.66
C GLY A 177 14.26 10.99 -10.31
N ILE A 178 14.95 9.84 -10.28
CA ILE A 178 16.22 9.63 -10.99
C ILE A 178 16.03 9.85 -12.49
N VAL A 179 14.98 9.29 -13.09
CA VAL A 179 14.67 9.50 -14.51
C VAL A 179 14.41 10.98 -14.79
N ALA A 180 13.56 11.62 -13.99
CA ALA A 180 13.27 13.06 -14.12
C ALA A 180 14.52 13.92 -14.01
N GLY A 181 15.44 13.58 -13.08
CA GLY A 181 16.71 14.27 -12.89
C GLY A 181 17.64 14.22 -14.08
N HIS A 182 17.64 13.12 -14.83
CA HIS A 182 18.38 13.01 -16.10
C HIS A 182 17.71 13.75 -17.25
N MET A 183 16.38 13.82 -17.25
CA MET A 183 15.61 14.33 -18.39
C MET A 183 15.34 15.85 -18.32
N THR A 184 15.32 16.43 -17.11
CA THR A 184 15.12 17.88 -16.97
C THR A 184 16.27 18.68 -17.56
N GLN A 185 15.94 19.71 -18.31
CA GLN A 185 16.87 20.70 -18.83
C GLN A 185 16.93 21.97 -17.94
N SER A 186 15.76 22.34 -17.39
CA SER A 186 15.63 23.51 -16.52
C SER A 186 16.20 23.29 -15.10
N GLY A 187 16.29 22.02 -14.65
CA GLY A 187 16.60 21.69 -13.27
C GLY A 187 15.44 21.98 -12.32
N LYS A 188 14.24 22.25 -12.84
CA LYS A 188 13.02 22.53 -12.08
C LYS A 188 11.98 21.47 -12.36
N LEU A 189 11.58 20.76 -11.32
CA LEU A 189 10.53 19.74 -11.38
C LEU A 189 9.26 20.25 -10.70
N GLY A 190 8.10 19.70 -11.08
CA GLY A 190 6.82 20.00 -10.50
C GLY A 190 6.21 18.78 -9.82
N PHE A 191 5.48 19.01 -8.75
CA PHE A 191 4.71 17.98 -8.06
C PHE A 191 3.30 18.52 -7.73
N VAL A 192 2.27 17.94 -8.33
CA VAL A 192 0.87 18.22 -7.98
C VAL A 192 0.43 17.23 -6.92
N ALA A 193 0.10 17.72 -5.72
CA ALA A 193 -0.19 16.89 -4.56
C ALA A 193 -1.61 17.17 -4.03
N ALA A 194 -2.28 16.14 -3.49
CA ALA A 194 -3.61 16.28 -2.90
C ALA A 194 -3.55 16.98 -1.53
N LYS A 195 -3.17 16.27 -0.50
CA LYS A 195 -3.15 16.73 0.91
C LYS A 195 -1.77 16.52 1.52
N PRO A 196 -1.32 17.39 2.43
CA PRO A 196 0.00 17.25 3.06
C PRO A 196 -0.01 16.22 4.21
N ILE A 197 -0.32 14.96 3.91
CA ILE A 197 -0.25 13.86 4.86
C ILE A 197 1.09 13.09 4.70
N PRO A 198 1.55 12.34 5.70
CA PRO A 198 2.86 11.70 5.71
C PRO A 198 3.19 10.94 4.43
N GLN A 199 2.25 10.16 3.91
CA GLN A 199 2.41 9.39 2.68
C GLN A 199 2.67 10.25 1.44
N VAL A 200 1.96 11.38 1.31
CA VAL A 200 2.13 12.34 0.19
C VAL A 200 3.48 13.03 0.31
N LEU A 201 3.85 13.48 1.51
CA LEU A 201 5.15 14.11 1.78
C LEU A 201 6.30 13.15 1.48
N ARG A 202 6.15 11.88 1.83
CA ARG A 202 7.12 10.83 1.55
C ARG A 202 7.35 10.65 0.04
N ASN A 203 6.30 10.69 -0.77
CA ASN A 203 6.39 10.63 -2.24
C ASN A 203 7.10 11.85 -2.83
N ILE A 204 6.75 13.05 -2.38
CA ILE A 204 7.40 14.29 -2.79
C ILE A 204 8.90 14.25 -2.48
N ASN A 205 9.23 13.86 -1.25
CA ASN A 205 10.60 13.79 -0.77
C ASN A 205 11.41 12.74 -1.54
N SER A 206 10.88 11.54 -1.74
CA SER A 206 11.56 10.47 -2.47
C SER A 206 11.80 10.84 -3.93
N PHE A 207 10.83 11.43 -4.63
CA PHE A 207 11.00 11.91 -5.99
C PHE A 207 12.09 12.98 -6.07
N THR A 208 12.07 13.95 -5.15
CA THR A 208 13.08 15.01 -5.08
C THR A 208 14.47 14.45 -4.79
N LEU A 209 14.60 13.53 -3.83
CA LEU A 209 15.87 12.89 -3.49
C LEU A 209 16.42 12.09 -4.67
N GLY A 210 15.56 11.36 -5.40
CA GLY A 210 15.93 10.65 -6.61
C GLY A 210 16.53 11.61 -7.67
N ALA A 211 15.85 12.70 -7.96
CA ALA A 211 16.33 13.70 -8.91
C ALA A 211 17.63 14.40 -8.46
N ARG A 212 17.72 14.76 -7.18
CA ARG A 212 18.92 15.41 -6.60
C ARG A 212 20.11 14.45 -6.49
N SER A 213 19.90 13.14 -6.50
CA SER A 213 21.01 12.17 -6.59
C SER A 213 21.76 12.25 -7.92
N ILE A 214 21.12 12.80 -8.96
CA ILE A 214 21.71 13.06 -10.29
C ILE A 214 22.36 14.43 -10.34
N LYS A 215 21.65 15.47 -9.89
CA LYS A 215 22.16 16.82 -9.83
C LYS A 215 21.63 17.53 -8.56
N PRO A 216 22.49 17.79 -7.57
CA PRO A 216 22.09 18.33 -6.26
C PRO A 216 21.36 19.68 -6.28
N THR A 217 21.49 20.44 -7.37
CA THR A 217 20.86 21.76 -7.55
C THR A 217 19.42 21.67 -8.07
N ILE A 218 18.91 20.48 -8.41
CA ILE A 218 17.53 20.31 -8.86
C ILE A 218 16.57 20.69 -7.74
N THR A 219 15.49 21.36 -8.11
CA THR A 219 14.40 21.73 -7.21
C THR A 219 13.07 21.10 -7.65
N THR A 220 12.19 20.84 -6.69
CA THR A 220 10.82 20.35 -6.94
C THR A 220 9.82 21.36 -6.36
N GLN A 221 9.07 22.04 -7.21
CA GLN A 221 7.98 22.95 -6.81
C GLN A 221 6.73 22.11 -6.53
N VAL A 222 6.17 22.24 -5.34
CA VAL A 222 4.93 21.54 -4.93
C VAL A 222 3.75 22.49 -4.94
N ILE A 223 2.60 22.02 -5.47
CA ILE A 223 1.29 22.68 -5.32
C ILE A 223 0.32 21.65 -4.73
N PHE A 224 -0.23 21.95 -3.56
CA PHE A 224 -1.30 21.17 -2.94
C PHE A 224 -2.66 21.62 -3.44
N THR A 225 -3.47 20.70 -3.97
CA THR A 225 -4.83 20.99 -4.47
C THR A 225 -5.88 21.04 -3.37
N GLY A 226 -5.60 20.35 -2.24
CA GLY A 226 -6.43 20.33 -1.05
C GLY A 226 -7.37 19.11 -0.95
N ASP A 227 -7.56 18.35 -2.01
CA ASP A 227 -8.31 17.09 -2.00
C ASP A 227 -7.79 16.08 -3.01
N TRP A 228 -8.27 14.83 -2.92
CA TRP A 228 -7.79 13.68 -3.69
C TRP A 228 -8.11 13.75 -5.18
N SER A 229 -9.23 14.36 -5.55
CA SER A 229 -9.69 14.46 -6.94
C SER A 229 -10.34 15.82 -7.19
N LEU A 230 -9.57 16.75 -7.75
CA LEU A 230 -10.01 18.10 -8.12
C LEU A 230 -9.49 18.46 -9.51
N PRO A 231 -10.07 17.88 -10.60
CA PRO A 231 -9.52 17.96 -11.96
C PRO A 231 -9.23 19.39 -12.45
N VAL A 232 -10.09 20.35 -12.09
CA VAL A 232 -9.88 21.77 -12.47
C VAL A 232 -8.65 22.34 -11.77
N LYS A 233 -8.53 22.14 -10.45
CA LYS A 233 -7.35 22.61 -9.70
C LYS A 233 -6.06 21.89 -10.09
N GLU A 234 -6.14 20.62 -10.45
CA GLU A 234 -5.01 19.83 -10.92
C GLU A 234 -4.49 20.37 -12.27
N ALA A 235 -5.40 20.73 -13.19
CA ALA A 235 -5.04 21.37 -14.45
C ALA A 235 -4.44 22.76 -14.23
N GLU A 236 -5.03 23.58 -13.35
CA GLU A 236 -4.53 24.90 -12.98
C GLU A 236 -3.14 24.81 -12.33
N ALA A 237 -2.95 23.88 -11.40
CA ALA A 237 -1.66 23.65 -10.75
C ALA A 237 -0.60 23.22 -11.77
N THR A 238 -0.91 22.30 -12.67
CA THR A 238 0.02 21.87 -13.71
C THR A 238 0.40 23.01 -14.64
N ASN A 239 -0.59 23.79 -15.12
CA ASN A 239 -0.31 24.98 -15.95
C ASN A 239 0.55 26.02 -15.23
N SER A 240 0.24 26.28 -13.95
CA SER A 240 1.04 27.22 -13.13
C SER A 240 2.48 26.76 -12.96
N LEU A 241 2.72 25.45 -12.79
CA LEU A 241 4.07 24.89 -12.74
C LEU A 241 4.82 25.08 -14.06
N VAL A 242 4.18 24.81 -15.20
CA VAL A 242 4.76 25.02 -16.51
C VAL A 242 5.11 26.50 -16.76
N ASP A 243 4.22 27.41 -16.38
CA ASP A 243 4.45 28.87 -16.53
C ASP A 243 5.62 29.36 -15.67
N GLN A 244 6.00 28.63 -14.62
CA GLN A 244 7.20 28.88 -13.80
C GLN A 244 8.50 28.27 -14.38
N GLY A 245 8.42 27.67 -15.57
CA GLY A 245 9.54 27.06 -16.28
C GLY A 245 9.90 25.66 -15.82
N ILE A 246 8.94 24.94 -15.25
CA ILE A 246 9.08 23.51 -14.93
C ILE A 246 8.92 22.71 -16.22
N ASP A 247 9.79 21.73 -16.43
CA ASP A 247 9.85 20.91 -17.64
C ASP A 247 9.60 19.41 -17.40
N VAL A 248 9.43 18.99 -16.14
CA VAL A 248 8.99 17.64 -15.75
C VAL A 248 8.01 17.75 -14.59
N VAL A 249 6.85 17.10 -14.67
CA VAL A 249 5.84 17.06 -13.61
C VAL A 249 5.50 15.64 -13.22
N THR A 250 5.22 15.43 -11.93
CA THR A 250 4.58 14.24 -11.38
C THR A 250 3.48 14.64 -10.41
N CYS A 251 2.78 13.66 -9.84
CA CYS A 251 1.68 13.95 -8.92
C CYS A 251 1.46 12.85 -7.87
N HIS A 252 0.64 13.21 -6.87
CA HIS A 252 -0.03 12.28 -5.96
C HIS A 252 -1.46 12.78 -5.75
N VAL A 253 -2.33 12.41 -6.67
CA VAL A 253 -3.78 12.62 -6.69
C VAL A 253 -4.44 11.30 -7.10
N ASP A 254 -5.72 11.11 -6.82
CA ASP A 254 -6.39 9.83 -7.10
C ASP A 254 -6.44 9.48 -8.59
N SER A 255 -6.67 10.49 -9.44
CA SER A 255 -6.67 10.33 -10.90
C SER A 255 -5.60 11.23 -11.55
N PRO A 256 -4.41 10.72 -11.83
CA PRO A 256 -3.33 11.48 -12.49
C PRO A 256 -3.66 11.96 -13.90
N LYS A 257 -4.73 11.48 -14.50
CA LYS A 257 -5.10 11.72 -15.90
C LYS A 257 -4.96 13.19 -16.32
N VAL A 258 -5.56 14.10 -15.55
CA VAL A 258 -5.58 15.53 -15.89
C VAL A 258 -4.19 16.15 -15.85
N VAL A 259 -3.36 15.79 -14.87
CA VAL A 259 -1.97 16.27 -14.74
C VAL A 259 -1.15 15.80 -15.94
N ILE A 260 -1.24 14.51 -16.28
CA ILE A 260 -0.46 13.89 -17.36
C ILE A 260 -0.90 14.43 -18.74
N GLU A 261 -2.20 14.53 -19.01
CA GLU A 261 -2.71 15.10 -20.26
C GLU A 261 -2.36 16.59 -20.42
N THR A 262 -2.38 17.36 -19.32
CA THR A 262 -2.01 18.77 -19.33
C THR A 262 -0.53 18.92 -19.62
N ALA A 263 0.34 18.12 -19.01
CA ALA A 263 1.76 18.10 -19.29
C ALA A 263 2.07 17.82 -20.77
N GLU A 264 1.42 16.79 -21.34
CA GLU A 264 1.56 16.44 -22.77
C GLU A 264 1.13 17.61 -23.68
N LYS A 265 -0.03 18.22 -23.42
CA LYS A 265 -0.53 19.40 -24.15
C LYS A 265 0.40 20.60 -24.06
N ARG A 266 1.06 20.78 -22.92
CA ARG A 266 2.02 21.86 -22.71
C ARG A 266 3.45 21.54 -23.20
N GLY A 267 3.68 20.32 -23.73
CA GLY A 267 4.96 19.89 -24.29
C GLY A 267 6.08 19.70 -23.29
N ILE A 268 5.75 19.42 -22.03
CA ILE A 268 6.69 19.05 -20.97
C ILE A 268 6.63 17.55 -20.68
N PHE A 269 7.65 17.04 -20.00
CA PHE A 269 7.67 15.65 -19.57
C PHE A 269 6.77 15.40 -18.37
N SER A 270 6.29 14.15 -18.23
CA SER A 270 5.52 13.72 -17.10
C SER A 270 5.99 12.37 -16.56
N SER A 271 5.80 12.16 -15.26
CA SER A 271 5.97 10.88 -14.58
C SER A 271 4.66 10.48 -13.92
N GLY A 272 4.20 9.25 -14.18
CA GLY A 272 2.91 8.75 -13.72
C GLY A 272 2.89 8.33 -12.26
N TYR A 273 1.68 8.08 -11.75
CA TYR A 273 1.42 7.65 -10.39
C TYR A 273 0.22 6.71 -10.30
N HIS A 274 0.24 5.73 -9.41
CA HIS A 274 -0.74 4.67 -9.17
C HIS A 274 -0.80 3.58 -10.25
N ALA A 275 -1.00 3.95 -11.50
CA ALA A 275 -1.16 3.05 -12.65
C ALA A 275 -0.37 3.60 -13.85
N ASN A 276 -0.35 2.86 -14.96
CA ASN A 276 0.32 3.29 -16.18
C ASN A 276 -0.53 4.32 -16.94
N GLN A 277 0.01 5.51 -17.17
CA GLN A 277 -0.61 6.57 -17.96
C GLN A 277 0.12 6.86 -19.28
N SER A 278 1.00 5.98 -19.76
CA SER A 278 1.79 6.23 -20.98
C SER A 278 0.94 6.51 -22.22
N SER A 279 -0.28 5.96 -22.30
CA SER A 279 -1.23 6.22 -23.38
C SER A 279 -1.79 7.65 -23.40
N LEU A 280 -1.75 8.35 -22.26
CA LEU A 280 -2.23 9.74 -22.14
C LEU A 280 -1.17 10.78 -22.56
N ALA A 281 0.11 10.39 -22.53
CA ALA A 281 1.23 11.27 -22.88
C ALA A 281 2.27 10.52 -23.72
N PRO A 282 1.91 10.10 -24.96
CA PRO A 282 2.77 9.23 -25.77
C PRO A 282 4.11 9.82 -26.15
N LYS A 283 4.29 11.14 -26.07
CA LYS A 283 5.57 11.84 -26.37
C LYS A 283 6.34 12.20 -25.11
N GLY A 284 5.63 12.66 -24.07
CA GLY A 284 6.21 13.26 -22.88
C GLY A 284 6.24 12.34 -21.66
N TYR A 285 5.63 11.14 -21.72
CA TYR A 285 5.67 10.20 -20.60
C TYR A 285 7.09 9.64 -20.42
N LEU A 286 7.65 9.77 -19.22
CA LEU A 286 8.97 9.24 -18.92
C LEU A 286 8.89 7.82 -18.32
N THR A 287 8.15 7.68 -17.26
CA THR A 287 7.89 6.45 -16.52
C THR A 287 6.83 6.78 -15.43
N GLY A 288 6.55 5.88 -14.50
CA GLY A 288 5.64 6.17 -13.40
C GLY A 288 5.78 5.18 -12.25
N ALA A 289 5.41 5.61 -11.06
CA ALA A 289 5.32 4.74 -9.89
C ALA A 289 3.95 4.03 -9.89
N GLU A 290 3.95 2.70 -9.99
CA GLU A 290 2.75 1.89 -10.05
C GLU A 290 2.62 0.98 -8.84
N TRP A 291 1.38 0.72 -8.43
CA TRP A 291 1.05 -0.38 -7.55
C TRP A 291 1.06 -1.71 -8.30
N ASP A 292 1.51 -2.77 -7.65
CA ASP A 292 1.30 -4.15 -8.11
C ASP A 292 0.41 -4.91 -7.13
N TRP A 293 -0.87 -4.53 -7.10
CA TRP A 293 -1.85 -5.18 -6.25
C TRP A 293 -2.14 -6.64 -6.66
N THR A 294 -1.75 -7.05 -7.88
CA THR A 294 -1.82 -8.46 -8.29
C THR A 294 -1.00 -9.34 -7.37
N THR A 295 0.23 -8.93 -7.05
CA THR A 295 1.10 -9.66 -6.11
C THR A 295 0.45 -9.79 -4.74
N VAL A 296 -0.08 -8.69 -4.21
CA VAL A 296 -0.73 -8.64 -2.88
C VAL A 296 -1.98 -9.52 -2.82
N TYR A 297 -2.87 -9.39 -3.80
CA TYR A 297 -4.13 -10.13 -3.81
C TYR A 297 -3.92 -11.63 -4.07
N THR A 298 -2.94 -11.99 -4.91
CA THR A 298 -2.54 -13.37 -5.14
C THR A 298 -2.00 -13.99 -3.87
N GLU A 299 -1.19 -13.28 -3.10
CA GLU A 299 -0.66 -13.76 -1.82
C GLU A 299 -1.77 -13.98 -0.80
N TYR A 300 -2.71 -13.04 -0.64
CA TYR A 300 -3.87 -13.24 0.21
C TYR A 300 -4.70 -14.44 -0.22
N ALA A 301 -4.98 -14.60 -1.52
CA ALA A 301 -5.74 -15.75 -2.02
C ALA A 301 -5.05 -17.08 -1.67
N ARG A 302 -3.73 -17.19 -1.89
CA ARG A 302 -2.94 -18.38 -1.54
C ARG A 302 -2.94 -18.68 -0.05
N LEU A 303 -2.77 -17.65 0.79
CA LEU A 303 -2.79 -17.81 2.24
C LEU A 303 -4.15 -18.31 2.73
N ILE A 304 -5.24 -17.73 2.22
CA ILE A 304 -6.60 -18.14 2.60
C ILE A 304 -6.91 -19.56 2.12
N GLN A 305 -6.57 -19.93 0.88
CA GLN A 305 -6.71 -21.29 0.36
C GLN A 305 -5.88 -22.33 1.17
N ALA A 306 -4.77 -21.90 1.77
CA ALA A 306 -3.98 -22.72 2.69
C ALA A 306 -4.56 -22.77 4.12
N GLY A 307 -5.78 -22.28 4.36
CA GLY A 307 -6.45 -22.27 5.66
C GLY A 307 -5.92 -21.23 6.65
N LYS A 308 -5.09 -20.29 6.18
CA LYS A 308 -4.60 -19.18 6.99
C LYS A 308 -5.62 -18.05 7.01
N THR A 309 -5.77 -17.42 8.17
CA THR A 309 -6.71 -16.31 8.36
C THR A 309 -6.10 -15.26 9.28
N LEU A 310 -6.70 -14.06 9.30
CA LEU A 310 -6.40 -13.02 10.30
C LEU A 310 -6.70 -13.53 11.72
N MET A 311 -7.79 -14.31 11.89
CA MET A 311 -8.28 -14.77 13.20
C MET A 311 -7.42 -15.89 13.81
N ASN A 312 -6.64 -16.63 13.01
CA ASN A 312 -5.72 -17.67 13.49
C ASN A 312 -4.24 -17.22 13.43
N ASP A 313 -4.00 -15.91 13.27
CA ASP A 313 -2.66 -15.29 13.14
C ASP A 313 -1.82 -15.86 11.97
N GLY A 314 -2.46 -16.57 11.05
CA GLY A 314 -1.83 -17.13 9.85
C GLY A 314 -1.61 -16.08 8.74
N ILE A 315 -2.32 -14.95 8.81
CA ILE A 315 -2.17 -13.77 7.96
C ILE A 315 -1.82 -12.59 8.87
N PRO A 316 -0.76 -11.81 8.57
CA PRO A 316 -0.42 -10.64 9.37
C PRO A 316 -1.49 -9.55 9.23
N HIS A 317 -1.89 -8.93 10.34
CA HIS A 317 -2.83 -7.81 10.33
C HIS A 317 -2.31 -6.55 9.65
N LEU A 318 -1.00 -6.38 9.57
CA LEU A 318 -0.33 -5.32 8.83
C LEU A 318 0.61 -5.94 7.80
N LEU A 319 0.19 -5.99 6.54
CA LEU A 319 1.01 -6.44 5.43
C LEU A 319 1.63 -5.23 4.74
N ARG A 320 2.96 -5.17 4.71
CA ARG A 320 3.73 -4.09 4.11
C ARG A 320 4.73 -4.63 3.12
N GLY A 321 4.94 -3.90 2.04
CA GLY A 321 5.96 -4.23 1.06
C GLY A 321 6.30 -3.07 0.16
N GLY A 322 7.47 -3.12 -0.43
CA GLY A 322 7.98 -2.16 -1.39
C GLY A 322 8.33 -2.83 -2.71
N TYR A 323 9.38 -2.32 -3.31
CA TYR A 323 9.91 -2.84 -4.58
C TYR A 323 10.43 -4.27 -4.44
N ARG A 324 11.04 -4.58 -3.30
CA ARG A 324 11.60 -5.90 -2.98
C ARG A 324 10.53 -6.98 -2.87
N GLU A 325 9.41 -6.67 -2.24
CA GLU A 325 8.28 -7.59 -2.06
C GLU A 325 7.36 -7.62 -3.29
N GLY A 326 7.60 -6.76 -4.29
CA GLY A 326 6.80 -6.68 -5.51
C GLY A 326 5.44 -6.00 -5.32
N PHE A 327 5.26 -5.16 -4.30
CA PHE A 327 4.01 -4.41 -4.07
C PHE A 327 3.92 -3.16 -4.95
N VAL A 328 5.09 -2.71 -5.42
CA VAL A 328 5.23 -1.55 -6.29
C VAL A 328 6.16 -1.88 -7.45
N LYS A 329 5.95 -1.20 -8.55
CA LYS A 329 6.76 -1.32 -9.76
C LYS A 329 6.92 0.03 -10.45
N LEU A 330 7.77 0.07 -11.45
CA LEU A 330 7.93 1.22 -12.33
C LEU A 330 7.25 0.90 -13.67
N SER A 331 6.54 1.87 -14.25
CA SER A 331 6.07 1.77 -15.64
C SER A 331 7.25 1.60 -16.60
N ASP A 332 6.98 1.02 -17.75
CA ASP A 332 7.93 0.99 -18.84
C ASP A 332 8.43 2.40 -19.19
N TYR A 333 9.69 2.50 -19.58
CA TYR A 333 10.26 3.77 -19.98
C TYR A 333 9.66 4.28 -21.28
N GLY A 334 9.20 5.53 -21.27
CA GLY A 334 8.73 6.21 -22.46
C GLY A 334 9.81 6.43 -23.52
N PRO A 335 9.39 6.79 -24.76
CA PRO A 335 10.31 6.86 -25.89
C PRO A 335 11.39 7.94 -25.76
N ALA A 336 11.13 9.00 -25.00
CA ALA A 336 12.06 10.09 -24.81
C ALA A 336 13.18 9.79 -23.79
N VAL A 337 13.03 8.74 -22.95
CA VAL A 337 13.98 8.47 -21.86
C VAL A 337 15.33 8.05 -22.40
N SER A 338 16.38 8.77 -21.99
CA SER A 338 17.74 8.52 -22.45
C SER A 338 18.30 7.18 -21.95
N PRO A 339 19.25 6.56 -22.67
CA PRO A 339 19.91 5.34 -22.22
C PRO A 339 20.58 5.48 -20.85
N GLU A 340 21.14 6.66 -20.55
CA GLU A 340 21.80 6.98 -19.28
C GLU A 340 20.78 7.00 -18.14
N ALA A 341 19.60 7.61 -18.36
CA ALA A 341 18.50 7.63 -17.40
C ALA A 341 18.00 6.22 -17.10
N LYS A 342 17.79 5.41 -18.14
CA LYS A 342 17.40 3.99 -17.99
C LYS A 342 18.41 3.21 -17.14
N LYS A 343 19.68 3.31 -17.48
CA LYS A 343 20.78 2.65 -16.76
C LYS A 343 20.85 3.06 -15.28
N ALA A 344 20.70 4.34 -14.99
CA ALA A 344 20.72 4.84 -13.62
C ALA A 344 19.50 4.33 -12.81
N ALA A 345 18.30 4.37 -13.41
CA ALA A 345 17.08 3.88 -12.82
C ALA A 345 17.13 2.35 -12.56
N ASP A 346 17.64 1.57 -13.55
CA ASP A 346 17.77 0.10 -13.40
C ASP A 346 18.77 -0.27 -12.31
N LYS A 347 19.86 0.50 -12.15
CA LYS A 347 20.78 0.32 -11.03
C LYS A 347 20.11 0.59 -9.68
N ALA A 348 19.26 1.63 -9.59
CA ALA A 348 18.53 1.92 -8.37
C ALA A 348 17.48 0.83 -8.06
N LYS A 349 16.77 0.33 -9.09
CA LYS A 349 15.85 -0.81 -8.95
C LYS A 349 16.55 -2.04 -8.36
N ALA A 350 17.69 -2.42 -8.90
CA ALA A 350 18.47 -3.57 -8.41
C ALA A 350 18.85 -3.39 -6.94
N ARG A 351 19.24 -2.18 -6.53
CA ARG A 351 19.60 -1.87 -5.14
C ARG A 351 18.39 -1.80 -4.19
N LEU A 352 17.20 -1.48 -4.66
CA LEU A 352 15.97 -1.61 -3.86
C LEU A 352 15.61 -3.09 -3.68
N GLN A 353 15.73 -3.89 -4.74
CA GLN A 353 15.45 -5.34 -4.70
C GLN A 353 16.38 -6.09 -3.74
N ASP A 354 17.67 -5.75 -3.71
CA ASP A 354 18.63 -6.38 -2.79
C ASP A 354 18.69 -5.73 -1.41
N GLY A 355 17.95 -4.62 -1.20
CA GLY A 355 17.87 -3.90 0.07
C GLY A 355 19.11 -3.03 0.37
N SER A 356 20.01 -2.80 -0.58
CA SER A 356 21.22 -1.99 -0.38
C SER A 356 21.00 -0.48 -0.56
N LEU A 357 19.84 -0.06 -1.07
CA LEU A 357 19.49 1.35 -1.21
C LEU A 357 18.70 1.83 0.01
N ILE A 358 19.25 2.80 0.71
CA ILE A 358 18.55 3.58 1.74
C ILE A 358 18.27 4.95 1.15
N ILE A 359 17.00 5.33 1.02
CA ILE A 359 16.58 6.62 0.47
C ILE A 359 16.81 7.74 1.50
N TYR A 360 16.42 7.49 2.75
CA TYR A 360 16.47 8.47 3.84
C TYR A 360 17.71 8.27 4.70
N THR A 361 18.85 8.80 4.22
CA THR A 361 20.15 8.67 4.87
C THR A 361 20.37 9.74 5.95
N ALA A 362 21.23 9.43 6.90
CA ALA A 362 21.63 10.35 7.97
C ALA A 362 22.12 11.70 7.43
N GLY A 363 21.72 12.78 8.10
CA GLY A 363 22.12 14.15 7.74
C GLY A 363 21.20 14.84 6.74
N LEU A 364 20.15 14.19 6.23
CA LEU A 364 19.15 14.85 5.39
C LEU A 364 18.50 16.01 6.14
N LYS A 365 18.36 17.13 5.43
CA LYS A 365 17.74 18.36 5.93
C LYS A 365 16.37 18.56 5.29
N ASP A 366 15.50 19.21 6.03
CA ASP A 366 14.26 19.75 5.48
C ASP A 366 14.54 21.00 4.62
N ASN A 367 13.49 21.52 3.98
CA ASN A 367 13.57 22.70 3.14
C ASN A 367 13.76 24.03 3.92
N THR A 368 13.86 23.98 5.25
CA THR A 368 14.27 25.10 6.10
C THR A 368 15.76 25.01 6.51
N GLY A 369 16.43 23.90 6.19
CA GLY A 369 17.83 23.63 6.53
C GLY A 369 18.05 22.88 7.84
N LYS A 370 16.99 22.47 8.54
CA LYS A 370 17.07 21.67 9.76
C LYS A 370 17.33 20.20 9.43
N VAL A 371 18.26 19.55 10.14
CA VAL A 371 18.46 18.09 10.02
C VAL A 371 17.23 17.36 10.59
N VAL A 372 16.58 16.54 9.74
CA VAL A 372 15.36 15.78 10.07
C VAL A 372 15.56 14.27 10.05
N VAL A 373 16.68 13.79 9.47
CA VAL A 373 17.07 12.37 9.47
C VAL A 373 18.39 12.24 10.23
N PRO A 374 18.38 11.99 11.55
CA PRO A 374 19.60 11.93 12.37
C PRO A 374 20.40 10.64 12.19
N LYS A 375 19.78 9.58 11.68
CA LYS A 375 20.36 8.26 11.35
C LYS A 375 19.69 7.71 10.11
N ASP A 376 20.27 6.71 9.45
CA ASP A 376 19.63 6.07 8.33
C ASP A 376 18.27 5.49 8.71
N TYR A 377 17.23 5.78 7.93
CA TYR A 377 15.89 5.22 8.08
C TYR A 377 15.67 4.18 7.01
N GLY A 378 15.54 2.92 7.43
CA GLY A 378 15.04 1.86 6.56
C GLY A 378 13.58 2.11 6.18
N GLN A 379 13.11 1.41 5.18
CA GLN A 379 11.78 1.60 4.59
C GLN A 379 10.62 1.49 5.59
N THR A 380 10.78 0.64 6.61
CA THR A 380 9.77 0.38 7.65
C THR A 380 9.94 1.26 8.89
N ALA A 381 10.78 2.29 8.83
CA ALA A 381 11.00 3.17 9.98
C ALA A 381 9.72 3.95 10.32
N ILE A 382 9.33 3.92 11.58
CA ILE A 382 8.10 4.56 12.06
C ILE A 382 8.12 6.09 11.86
N GLU A 383 9.31 6.68 11.84
CA GLU A 383 9.53 8.09 11.58
C GLU A 383 9.03 8.50 10.18
N LEU A 384 9.10 7.58 9.21
CA LEU A 384 8.60 7.81 7.86
C LEU A 384 7.06 7.73 7.78
N GLU A 385 6.42 6.94 8.65
CA GLU A 385 4.95 6.85 8.73
C GLU A 385 4.32 8.10 9.38
N SER A 386 5.11 8.92 10.05
CA SER A 386 4.69 10.17 10.71
C SER A 386 5.36 11.42 10.13
N MET A 387 5.84 11.34 8.89
CA MET A 387 6.56 12.43 8.22
C MET A 387 5.72 13.71 8.15
N ASP A 388 6.28 14.83 8.60
CA ASP A 388 5.65 16.16 8.64
C ASP A 388 6.56 17.26 8.05
N TRP A 389 7.51 16.89 7.19
CA TRP A 389 8.50 17.79 6.59
C TRP A 389 8.69 17.53 5.09
N LEU A 390 9.17 18.54 4.39
CA LEU A 390 9.61 18.49 2.99
C LEU A 390 11.15 18.55 2.96
N VAL A 391 11.78 17.72 2.13
CA VAL A 391 13.25 17.66 2.05
C VAL A 391 13.83 18.90 1.38
N GLU A 392 15.09 19.19 1.67
CA GLU A 392 15.89 20.22 0.98
C GLU A 392 15.80 20.06 -0.54
N GLY A 393 15.55 21.17 -1.25
CA GLY A 393 15.30 21.22 -2.69
C GLY A 393 13.81 21.23 -3.05
N VAL A 394 12.90 20.92 -2.11
CA VAL A 394 11.46 21.14 -2.32
C VAL A 394 11.12 22.61 -2.06
N ILE A 395 10.45 23.24 -3.02
CA ILE A 395 9.89 24.59 -2.92
C ILE A 395 8.39 24.45 -2.67
N GLY A 396 7.95 24.82 -1.48
CA GLY A 396 6.57 24.70 -1.02
C GLY A 396 6.48 24.74 0.51
N LYS A 397 5.25 24.76 1.02
CA LYS A 397 4.96 24.74 2.45
C LYS A 397 3.90 23.67 2.73
N ILE A 398 4.06 22.99 3.85
CA ILE A 398 3.00 22.20 4.47
C ILE A 398 2.09 23.23 5.14
N ALA A 399 0.89 23.44 4.59
CA ALA A 399 -0.07 24.44 5.09
C ALA A 399 -0.94 23.87 6.20
#